data_5e725f5c9253df23c1dc81afbe72084b
#
_entry.id   5e725f5c9253df23c1dc81afbe72084b
#
_cell.length_a   1.000
_cell.length_b   1.000
_cell.length_c   1.000
_cell.angle_alpha   90.00
_cell.angle_beta   90.00
_cell.angle_gamma   90.00
#
_symmetry.space_group_name_H-M   'P 1'
#
loop_
_entity.id
_entity.type
_entity.pdbx_description
1 polymer ?
#
loop_
_entity_poly.entity_id
_entity_poly.type
_entity_poly.pdbx_seq_one_letter_code
_entity_poly.pdbx_strand_id
1 'polypeptide(L)'
;PTPGDGVLTGYGLIDGNLVYVYCQNPEVLHGTIGEMHAKKIANVYDMAMKMGAPVIGLIDCAGMRLQEATDALYGFGNLYLNQTMASGVIPQITAVFGACGGGLSVAAGLSDFTFMEAEKAKLFVNSPNAIPGNCESKCDTASAEYQSSQSGLVDGTGSEAEILGKIRELICMLPANNEDESPYAECADDLNRICADLAGTVADTGLLLAKIADQQYFLELKEDYAKDMVTGFLHLNGQTVGAVANRSVIYDTEGNAENV
;
A
#
# COMPACT_ATOMS: atom_id res chain seq x y z
N PRO A 1 -0.24 -19.62 -26.38
CA PRO A 1 -1.21 -19.56 -25.29
C PRO A 1 -0.68 -18.64 -24.20
N THR A 2 -1.53 -17.75 -23.72
CA THR A 2 -1.23 -16.79 -22.64
C THR A 2 -1.96 -17.28 -21.39
N PRO A 3 -1.31 -18.09 -20.52
CA PRO A 3 -1.96 -18.67 -19.36
C PRO A 3 -2.58 -17.60 -18.46
N GLY A 4 -3.89 -17.69 -18.20
CA GLY A 4 -4.61 -16.73 -17.37
C GLY A 4 -4.55 -15.27 -17.83
N ASP A 5 -4.05 -15.01 -19.02
CA ASP A 5 -3.77 -13.69 -19.60
C ASP A 5 -2.84 -12.82 -18.74
N GLY A 6 -1.90 -13.44 -18.04
CA GLY A 6 -0.88 -12.77 -17.23
C GLY A 6 -1.39 -12.20 -15.92
N VAL A 7 -2.59 -12.56 -15.45
CA VAL A 7 -3.11 -12.20 -14.14
C VAL A 7 -3.79 -13.37 -13.45
N LEU A 8 -3.40 -13.61 -12.21
CA LEU A 8 -4.06 -14.51 -11.28
C LEU A 8 -5.03 -13.72 -10.42
N THR A 9 -6.23 -14.25 -10.25
CA THR A 9 -7.27 -13.61 -9.43
C THR A 9 -7.86 -14.63 -8.47
N GLY A 10 -8.20 -14.18 -7.28
CA GLY A 10 -8.76 -15.05 -6.26
C GLY A 10 -9.27 -14.28 -5.04
N TYR A 11 -9.70 -15.03 -4.07
CA TYR A 11 -10.09 -14.52 -2.76
C TYR A 11 -9.63 -15.50 -1.68
N GLY A 12 -9.51 -15.01 -0.46
CA GLY A 12 -9.09 -15.81 0.68
C GLY A 12 -9.35 -15.09 1.99
N LEU A 13 -8.84 -15.67 3.06
CA LEU A 13 -8.94 -15.09 4.40
C LEU A 13 -7.55 -14.70 4.91
N ILE A 14 -7.43 -13.49 5.42
CA ILE A 14 -6.29 -13.02 6.21
C ILE A 14 -6.78 -12.87 7.65
N ASP A 15 -6.34 -13.77 8.51
CA ASP A 15 -6.71 -13.78 9.94
C ASP A 15 -8.23 -13.66 10.18
N GLY A 16 -9.02 -14.36 9.33
CA GLY A 16 -10.48 -14.39 9.36
C GLY A 16 -11.16 -13.32 8.49
N ASN A 17 -10.46 -12.29 8.02
CA ASN A 17 -11.00 -11.23 7.18
C ASN A 17 -10.97 -11.63 5.70
N LEU A 18 -12.12 -11.58 5.04
CA LEU A 18 -12.24 -11.88 3.61
C LEU A 18 -11.52 -10.78 2.81
N VAL A 19 -10.70 -11.20 1.84
CA VAL A 19 -10.01 -10.30 0.90
C VAL A 19 -10.09 -10.85 -0.51
N TYR A 20 -10.12 -9.96 -1.48
CA TYR A 20 -9.98 -10.26 -2.90
C TYR A 20 -8.61 -9.84 -3.39
N VAL A 21 -7.98 -10.66 -4.23
CA VAL A 21 -6.60 -10.43 -4.67
C VAL A 21 -6.49 -10.60 -6.18
N TYR A 22 -5.74 -9.74 -6.82
CA TYR A 22 -5.20 -9.99 -8.14
C TYR A 22 -3.68 -9.84 -8.12
N CYS A 23 -2.99 -10.71 -8.87
CA CYS A 23 -1.54 -10.73 -8.95
C CYS A 23 -1.11 -10.82 -10.42
N GLN A 24 -0.30 -9.90 -10.87
CA GLN A 24 0.22 -9.89 -12.23
C GLN A 24 1.44 -10.80 -12.34
N ASN A 25 1.51 -11.57 -13.43
CA ASN A 25 2.63 -12.46 -13.73
C ASN A 25 3.49 -11.89 -14.86
N PRO A 26 4.69 -11.36 -14.56
CA PRO A 26 5.56 -10.77 -15.57
C PRO A 26 6.12 -11.78 -16.58
N GLU A 27 6.09 -13.08 -16.31
CA GLU A 27 6.48 -14.13 -17.26
C GLU A 27 5.53 -14.23 -18.44
N VAL A 28 4.29 -13.76 -18.30
CA VAL A 28 3.28 -13.77 -19.35
C VAL A 28 3.16 -12.36 -19.94
N LEU A 29 3.74 -12.15 -21.13
CA LEU A 29 3.73 -10.87 -21.84
C LEU A 29 4.16 -9.68 -20.96
N HIS A 30 5.15 -9.89 -20.09
CA HIS A 30 5.63 -8.89 -19.12
C HIS A 30 4.53 -8.31 -18.20
N GLY A 31 3.52 -9.13 -17.87
CA GLY A 31 2.38 -8.70 -17.05
C GLY A 31 1.49 -7.63 -17.69
N THR A 32 1.67 -7.32 -18.99
CA THR A 32 0.96 -6.22 -19.65
C THR A 32 -0.54 -6.42 -19.66
N ILE A 33 -1.26 -5.32 -19.47
CA ILE A 33 -2.73 -5.32 -19.40
C ILE A 33 -3.32 -5.27 -20.82
N GLY A 34 -4.02 -6.32 -21.19
CA GLY A 34 -4.91 -6.41 -22.32
C GLY A 34 -6.37 -6.46 -21.91
N GLU A 35 -7.29 -6.65 -22.86
CA GLU A 35 -8.73 -6.68 -22.62
C GLU A 35 -9.13 -7.72 -21.56
N MET A 36 -8.69 -8.98 -21.72
CA MET A 36 -9.08 -10.06 -20.80
C MET A 36 -8.41 -9.94 -19.45
N HIS A 37 -7.17 -9.45 -19.40
CA HIS A 37 -6.47 -9.13 -18.18
C HIS A 37 -7.26 -8.09 -17.35
N ALA A 38 -7.64 -6.98 -17.97
CA ALA A 38 -8.43 -5.93 -17.33
C ALA A 38 -9.82 -6.42 -16.90
N LYS A 39 -10.51 -7.23 -17.73
CA LYS A 39 -11.80 -7.84 -17.38
C LYS A 39 -11.71 -8.72 -16.14
N LYS A 40 -10.62 -9.47 -15.98
CA LYS A 40 -10.42 -10.31 -14.79
C LYS A 40 -10.26 -9.45 -13.53
N ILE A 41 -9.50 -8.35 -13.59
CA ILE A 41 -9.35 -7.43 -12.47
C ILE A 41 -10.68 -6.73 -12.18
N ALA A 42 -11.38 -6.24 -13.19
CA ALA A 42 -12.71 -5.63 -13.03
C ALA A 42 -13.69 -6.58 -12.33
N ASN A 43 -13.69 -7.87 -12.70
CA ASN A 43 -14.52 -8.87 -12.04
C ASN A 43 -14.14 -9.10 -10.56
N VAL A 44 -12.86 -8.98 -10.20
CA VAL A 44 -12.43 -8.99 -8.79
C VAL A 44 -13.07 -7.83 -8.02
N TYR A 45 -13.03 -6.62 -8.57
CA TYR A 45 -13.68 -5.44 -7.97
C TYR A 45 -15.18 -5.61 -7.84
N ASP A 46 -15.86 -6.12 -8.90
CA ASP A 46 -17.31 -6.38 -8.86
C ASP A 46 -17.70 -7.36 -7.76
N MET A 47 -16.90 -8.41 -7.56
CA MET A 47 -17.14 -9.38 -6.49
C MET A 47 -16.84 -8.79 -5.11
N ALA A 48 -15.71 -8.10 -4.97
CA ALA A 48 -15.30 -7.46 -3.74
C ALA A 48 -16.33 -6.42 -3.26
N MET A 49 -16.83 -5.58 -4.16
CA MET A 49 -17.86 -4.59 -3.86
C MET A 49 -19.18 -5.23 -3.41
N LYS A 50 -19.58 -6.36 -4.03
CA LYS A 50 -20.79 -7.11 -3.62
C LYS A 50 -20.66 -7.76 -2.25
N MET A 51 -19.46 -8.14 -1.89
CA MET A 51 -19.16 -8.80 -0.61
C MET A 51 -18.75 -7.81 0.48
N GLY A 52 -18.51 -6.55 0.13
CA GLY A 52 -17.99 -5.55 1.05
C GLY A 52 -16.60 -5.94 1.60
N ALA A 53 -15.68 -6.35 0.74
CA ALA A 53 -14.37 -6.85 1.15
C ALA A 53 -13.23 -6.10 0.46
N PRO A 54 -12.06 -5.94 1.12
CA PRO A 54 -10.90 -5.25 0.54
C PRO A 54 -10.37 -5.91 -0.73
N VAL A 55 -9.76 -5.09 -1.60
CA VAL A 55 -9.02 -5.56 -2.78
C VAL A 55 -7.53 -5.31 -2.58
N ILE A 56 -6.72 -6.35 -2.84
CA ILE A 56 -5.26 -6.28 -2.82
C ILE A 56 -4.74 -6.52 -4.24
N GLY A 57 -4.02 -5.55 -4.80
CA GLY A 57 -3.33 -5.65 -6.09
C GLY A 57 -1.84 -5.88 -5.90
N LEU A 58 -1.31 -7.01 -6.41
CA LEU A 58 0.11 -7.31 -6.44
C LEU A 58 0.61 -7.04 -7.86
N ILE A 59 1.41 -6.00 -8.03
CA ILE A 59 1.74 -5.40 -9.32
C ILE A 59 3.15 -5.75 -9.75
N ASP A 60 3.24 -6.31 -10.96
CA ASP A 60 4.44 -6.38 -11.78
C ASP A 60 4.05 -6.37 -13.25
N CYS A 61 4.02 -5.18 -13.84
CA CYS A 61 3.40 -4.95 -15.14
C CYS A 61 4.13 -3.85 -15.92
N ALA A 62 4.55 -4.19 -17.12
CA ALA A 62 5.18 -3.24 -18.04
C ALA A 62 4.22 -2.19 -18.63
N GLY A 63 2.93 -2.22 -18.28
CA GLY A 63 1.93 -1.25 -18.72
C GLY A 63 0.90 -1.83 -19.70
N MET A 64 0.46 -1.01 -20.66
CA MET A 64 -0.56 -1.39 -21.63
C MET A 64 -0.03 -2.38 -22.66
N ARG A 65 -0.82 -3.41 -23.01
CA ARG A 65 -0.53 -4.32 -24.10
C ARG A 65 -0.81 -3.65 -25.45
N LEU A 66 0.25 -3.13 -26.08
CA LEU A 66 0.15 -2.31 -27.29
C LEU A 66 -0.47 -3.08 -28.49
N GLN A 67 -0.33 -4.40 -28.53
CA GLN A 67 -0.87 -5.26 -29.59
C GLN A 67 -2.41 -5.26 -29.61
N GLU A 68 -3.07 -4.99 -28.47
CA GLU A 68 -4.52 -4.93 -28.36
C GLU A 68 -5.07 -3.49 -28.49
N ALA A 69 -4.19 -2.50 -28.62
CA ALA A 69 -4.51 -1.11 -28.93
C ALA A 69 -5.72 -0.55 -28.15
N THR A 70 -6.83 -0.29 -28.84
CA THR A 70 -8.04 0.32 -28.25
C THR A 70 -8.72 -0.58 -27.21
N ASP A 71 -8.64 -1.89 -27.33
CA ASP A 71 -9.28 -2.83 -26.40
C ASP A 71 -8.53 -2.83 -25.05
N ALA A 72 -7.18 -2.76 -25.09
CA ALA A 72 -6.38 -2.57 -23.87
C ALA A 72 -6.64 -1.20 -23.24
N LEU A 73 -6.77 -0.13 -24.02
CA LEU A 73 -7.07 1.20 -23.53
C LEU A 73 -8.47 1.25 -22.87
N TYR A 74 -9.46 0.61 -23.47
CA TYR A 74 -10.78 0.44 -22.88
C TYR A 74 -10.71 -0.33 -21.56
N GLY A 75 -9.85 -1.36 -21.51
CA GLY A 75 -9.57 -2.12 -20.28
C GLY A 75 -9.07 -1.24 -19.13
N PHE A 76 -8.14 -0.33 -19.40
CA PHE A 76 -7.69 0.66 -18.40
C PHE A 76 -8.81 1.58 -17.93
N GLY A 77 -9.67 2.05 -18.85
CA GLY A 77 -10.83 2.85 -18.48
C GLY A 77 -11.76 2.13 -17.51
N ASN A 78 -12.03 0.84 -17.75
CA ASN A 78 -12.84 0.02 -16.84
C ASN A 78 -12.15 -0.20 -15.49
N LEU A 79 -10.83 -0.40 -15.46
CA LEU A 79 -10.08 -0.55 -14.22
C LEU A 79 -10.22 0.72 -13.35
N TYR A 80 -9.98 1.90 -13.93
CA TYR A 80 -10.12 3.17 -13.21
C TYR A 80 -11.56 3.41 -12.72
N LEU A 81 -12.55 3.07 -13.56
CA LEU A 81 -13.96 3.18 -13.16
C LEU A 81 -14.25 2.33 -11.92
N ASN A 82 -13.83 1.05 -11.93
CA ASN A 82 -14.06 0.15 -10.79
C ASN A 82 -13.35 0.63 -9.52
N GLN A 83 -12.09 1.06 -9.63
CA GLN A 83 -11.34 1.63 -8.50
C GLN A 83 -12.01 2.89 -7.95
N THR A 84 -12.46 3.79 -8.83
CA THR A 84 -13.15 5.02 -8.42
C THR A 84 -14.48 4.72 -7.73
N MET A 85 -15.22 3.74 -8.22
CA MET A 85 -16.48 3.30 -7.59
C MET A 85 -16.27 2.59 -6.25
N ALA A 86 -15.14 1.92 -6.09
CA ALA A 86 -14.76 1.25 -4.85
C ALA A 86 -14.19 2.22 -3.79
N SER A 87 -13.71 3.39 -4.21
CA SER A 87 -13.11 4.39 -3.32
C SER A 87 -14.10 4.84 -2.25
N GLY A 88 -13.69 4.78 -0.99
CA GLY A 88 -14.52 5.09 0.17
C GLY A 88 -15.60 4.04 0.49
N VAL A 89 -15.66 2.93 -0.25
CA VAL A 89 -16.59 1.82 0.01
C VAL A 89 -15.86 0.62 0.58
N ILE A 90 -14.79 0.18 -0.08
CA ILE A 90 -13.93 -0.91 0.37
C ILE A 90 -12.45 -0.47 0.34
N PRO A 91 -11.61 -0.94 1.25
CA PRO A 91 -10.17 -0.68 1.22
C PRO A 91 -9.52 -1.23 -0.05
N GLN A 92 -8.65 -0.43 -0.66
CA GLN A 92 -7.88 -0.77 -1.85
C GLN A 92 -6.39 -0.65 -1.54
N ILE A 93 -5.68 -1.77 -1.60
CA ILE A 93 -4.25 -1.84 -1.28
C ILE A 93 -3.48 -2.28 -2.51
N THR A 94 -2.44 -1.56 -2.86
CA THR A 94 -1.54 -1.90 -3.97
C THR A 94 -0.13 -2.16 -3.44
N ALA A 95 0.49 -3.26 -3.87
CA ALA A 95 1.89 -3.56 -3.65
C ALA A 95 2.62 -3.72 -4.98
N VAL A 96 3.64 -2.93 -5.21
CA VAL A 96 4.46 -2.94 -6.43
C VAL A 96 5.72 -3.74 -6.16
N PHE A 97 5.86 -4.92 -6.82
CA PHE A 97 7.01 -5.82 -6.67
C PHE A 97 7.96 -5.79 -7.86
N GLY A 98 7.55 -5.15 -8.95
CA GLY A 98 8.35 -4.99 -10.14
C GLY A 98 8.00 -3.71 -10.86
N ALA A 99 7.71 -3.77 -12.15
CA ALA A 99 7.34 -2.58 -12.91
C ALA A 99 5.87 -2.17 -12.65
N CYS A 100 5.63 -0.87 -12.51
CA CYS A 100 4.31 -0.24 -12.50
C CYS A 100 4.38 1.04 -13.34
N GLY A 101 4.27 0.87 -14.67
CA GLY A 101 4.52 1.94 -15.63
C GLY A 101 3.27 2.45 -16.35
N GLY A 102 3.35 3.70 -16.79
CA GLY A 102 2.34 4.33 -17.62
C GLY A 102 0.99 4.46 -16.93
N GLY A 103 -0.09 4.03 -17.60
CA GLY A 103 -1.44 4.10 -17.04
C GLY A 103 -1.64 3.33 -15.74
N LEU A 104 -0.86 2.27 -15.50
CA LEU A 104 -1.01 1.48 -14.27
C LEU A 104 -0.54 2.25 -13.03
N SER A 105 0.37 3.19 -13.16
CA SER A 105 0.77 4.06 -12.03
C SER A 105 -0.39 4.92 -11.53
N VAL A 106 -1.34 5.27 -12.41
CA VAL A 106 -2.58 5.95 -12.01
C VAL A 106 -3.44 5.02 -11.14
N ALA A 107 -3.52 3.74 -11.50
CA ALA A 107 -4.24 2.75 -10.70
C ALA A 107 -3.62 2.58 -9.30
N ALA A 108 -2.29 2.58 -9.19
CA ALA A 108 -1.60 2.59 -7.89
C ALA A 108 -1.93 3.86 -7.09
N GLY A 109 -1.96 5.02 -7.75
CA GLY A 109 -2.33 6.30 -7.12
C GLY A 109 -3.81 6.44 -6.73
N LEU A 110 -4.70 5.59 -7.27
CA LEU A 110 -6.12 5.53 -6.90
C LEU A 110 -6.36 4.61 -5.69
N SER A 111 -5.38 3.83 -5.28
CA SER A 111 -5.48 2.97 -4.09
C SER A 111 -5.40 3.80 -2.80
N ASP A 112 -6.00 3.27 -1.73
CA ASP A 112 -5.94 3.91 -0.41
C ASP A 112 -4.55 3.78 0.22
N PHE A 113 -3.88 2.63 -0.05
CA PHE A 113 -2.52 2.36 0.43
C PHE A 113 -1.66 1.77 -0.68
N THR A 114 -0.44 2.25 -0.81
CA THR A 114 0.53 1.80 -1.81
C THR A 114 1.85 1.44 -1.17
N PHE A 115 2.33 0.23 -1.41
CA PHE A 115 3.63 -0.26 -0.95
C PHE A 115 4.54 -0.58 -2.13
N MET A 116 5.84 -0.43 -1.96
CA MET A 116 6.82 -0.77 -3.00
C MET A 116 7.96 -1.62 -2.44
N GLU A 117 8.34 -2.64 -3.21
CA GLU A 117 9.59 -3.38 -2.95
C GLU A 117 10.78 -2.44 -3.15
N ALA A 118 11.71 -2.46 -2.19
CA ALA A 118 12.72 -1.41 -2.06
C ALA A 118 13.76 -1.37 -3.19
N GLU A 119 14.12 -2.51 -3.77
CA GLU A 119 15.26 -2.61 -4.70
C GLU A 119 14.84 -2.65 -6.18
N LYS A 120 13.79 -3.42 -6.50
CA LYS A 120 13.42 -3.77 -7.89
C LYS A 120 12.22 -2.96 -8.39
N ALA A 121 11.31 -2.57 -7.47
CA ALA A 121 10.08 -1.93 -7.86
C ALA A 121 10.32 -0.56 -8.50
N LYS A 122 9.56 -0.29 -9.56
CA LYS A 122 9.58 0.99 -10.29
C LYS A 122 8.16 1.47 -10.51
N LEU A 123 7.88 2.69 -10.08
CA LEU A 123 6.57 3.32 -10.21
C LEU A 123 6.71 4.66 -10.95
N PHE A 124 6.11 4.77 -12.14
CA PHE A 124 6.25 5.97 -12.97
C PHE A 124 5.13 6.09 -14.01
N VAL A 125 4.70 7.30 -14.29
CA VAL A 125 3.90 7.62 -15.48
C VAL A 125 4.80 7.66 -16.71
N ASN A 126 5.90 8.42 -16.61
CA ASN A 126 6.96 8.47 -17.62
C ASN A 126 8.27 7.98 -17.01
N SER A 127 8.96 7.10 -17.73
CA SER A 127 10.29 6.64 -17.32
C SER A 127 11.23 7.84 -17.04
N PRO A 128 12.08 7.75 -15.99
CA PRO A 128 13.10 8.78 -15.73
C PRO A 128 13.91 9.17 -16.96
N ASN A 129 14.21 8.21 -17.84
CA ASN A 129 14.96 8.41 -19.08
C ASN A 129 14.16 9.13 -20.17
N ALA A 130 12.84 9.22 -20.06
CA ALA A 130 11.97 9.93 -20.98
C ALA A 130 11.67 11.39 -20.55
N ILE A 131 12.13 11.78 -19.36
CA ILE A 131 11.93 13.12 -18.83
C ILE A 131 13.01 14.05 -19.39
N PRO A 132 12.65 15.17 -20.06
CA PRO A 132 13.62 16.10 -20.61
C PRO A 132 14.65 16.59 -19.57
N GLY A 133 15.93 16.39 -19.87
CA GLY A 133 17.03 16.80 -18.99
C GLY A 133 17.32 15.87 -17.81
N ASN A 134 16.66 14.74 -17.75
CA ASN A 134 16.87 13.70 -16.74
C ASN A 134 17.28 12.34 -17.34
N CYS A 135 17.80 11.47 -16.49
CA CYS A 135 18.00 10.04 -16.73
C CYS A 135 18.04 9.31 -15.40
N GLU A 136 17.84 8.00 -15.41
CA GLU A 136 17.79 7.16 -14.20
C GLU A 136 19.05 7.31 -13.32
N SER A 137 20.23 7.35 -13.94
CA SER A 137 21.50 7.53 -13.22
C SER A 137 21.67 8.93 -12.58
N LYS A 138 20.91 9.92 -13.02
CA LYS A 138 20.93 11.28 -12.47
C LYS A 138 19.89 11.46 -11.36
N CYS A 139 18.68 11.03 -11.62
CA CYS A 139 17.59 11.04 -10.65
C CYS A 139 16.58 9.95 -11.03
N ASP A 140 16.58 8.86 -10.27
CA ASP A 140 15.63 7.76 -10.48
C ASP A 140 14.27 8.07 -9.84
N THR A 141 13.50 8.90 -10.54
CA THR A 141 12.15 9.28 -10.11
C THR A 141 11.15 8.12 -10.05
N ALA A 142 11.54 6.93 -10.51
CA ALA A 142 10.72 5.72 -10.47
C ALA A 142 11.04 4.80 -9.28
N SER A 143 12.14 5.05 -8.57
CA SER A 143 12.58 4.20 -7.46
C SER A 143 11.64 4.27 -6.25
N ALA A 144 11.64 3.21 -5.46
CA ALA A 144 10.90 3.15 -4.20
C ALA A 144 11.33 4.28 -3.25
N GLU A 145 12.65 4.55 -3.15
CA GLU A 145 13.21 5.63 -2.35
C GLU A 145 12.65 7.01 -2.77
N TYR A 146 12.61 7.31 -4.07
CA TYR A 146 12.06 8.59 -4.54
C TYR A 146 10.56 8.68 -4.28
N GLN A 147 9.82 7.60 -4.52
CA GLN A 147 8.37 7.58 -4.36
C GLN A 147 7.92 7.60 -2.89
N SER A 148 8.72 7.06 -1.98
CA SER A 148 8.45 7.15 -0.54
C SER A 148 8.86 8.51 0.04
N SER A 149 10.07 9.00 -0.25
CA SER A 149 10.65 10.16 0.44
C SER A 149 10.36 11.52 -0.22
N GLN A 150 10.19 11.56 -1.56
CA GLN A 150 10.04 12.82 -2.31
C GLN A 150 8.60 13.05 -2.79
N SER A 151 7.93 12.02 -3.31
CA SER A 151 6.56 12.17 -3.79
C SER A 151 5.51 11.95 -2.70
N GLY A 152 5.82 11.15 -1.69
CA GLY A 152 4.90 10.75 -0.63
C GLY A 152 3.72 9.88 -1.12
N LEU A 153 3.82 9.33 -2.34
CA LEU A 153 2.77 8.45 -2.88
C LEU A 153 2.76 7.08 -2.19
N VAL A 154 3.94 6.59 -1.81
CA VAL A 154 4.13 5.26 -1.23
C VAL A 154 4.04 5.33 0.30
N ASP A 155 3.24 4.45 0.88
CA ASP A 155 2.97 4.40 2.31
C ASP A 155 4.03 3.60 3.09
N GLY A 156 4.79 2.74 2.39
CA GLY A 156 5.90 2.02 2.98
C GLY A 156 6.69 1.22 1.95
N THR A 157 7.96 1.03 2.25
CA THR A 157 8.88 0.24 1.44
C THR A 157 9.43 -0.94 2.25
N GLY A 158 10.08 -1.88 1.58
CA GLY A 158 10.72 -3.04 2.21
C GLY A 158 10.89 -4.20 1.24
N SER A 159 11.30 -5.35 1.76
CA SER A 159 11.31 -6.61 1.02
C SER A 159 9.89 -7.11 0.75
N GLU A 160 9.73 -8.03 -0.20
CA GLU A 160 8.43 -8.65 -0.50
C GLU A 160 7.75 -9.23 0.75
N ALA A 161 8.53 -9.88 1.63
CA ALA A 161 8.01 -10.49 2.86
C ALA A 161 7.52 -9.44 3.88
N GLU A 162 8.27 -8.35 4.06
CA GLU A 162 7.90 -7.25 4.94
C GLU A 162 6.64 -6.52 4.45
N ILE A 163 6.52 -6.27 3.14
CA ILE A 163 5.34 -5.66 2.55
C ILE A 163 4.11 -6.55 2.75
N LEU A 164 4.22 -7.85 2.48
CA LEU A 164 3.12 -8.78 2.70
C LEU A 164 2.74 -8.87 4.18
N GLY A 165 3.71 -8.75 5.10
CA GLY A 165 3.49 -8.62 6.53
C GLY A 165 2.69 -7.35 6.87
N LYS A 166 3.14 -6.19 6.41
CA LYS A 166 2.46 -4.89 6.61
C LYS A 166 1.02 -4.90 6.05
N ILE A 167 0.79 -5.52 4.89
CA ILE A 167 -0.56 -5.67 4.32
C ILE A 167 -1.45 -6.53 5.22
N ARG A 168 -0.94 -7.64 5.75
CA ARG A 168 -1.70 -8.49 6.68
C ARG A 168 -2.10 -7.73 7.94
N GLU A 169 -1.17 -6.99 8.53
CA GLU A 169 -1.43 -6.16 9.70
C GLU A 169 -2.48 -5.08 9.40
N LEU A 170 -2.35 -4.40 8.25
CA LEU A 170 -3.28 -3.37 7.83
C LEU A 170 -4.71 -3.93 7.65
N ILE A 171 -4.86 -5.10 7.02
CA ILE A 171 -6.16 -5.79 6.87
C ILE A 171 -6.78 -6.13 8.24
N CYS A 172 -5.96 -6.45 9.24
CA CYS A 172 -6.45 -6.73 10.59
C CYS A 172 -6.86 -5.47 11.37
N MET A 173 -6.41 -4.30 10.93
CA MET A 173 -6.73 -3.01 11.56
C MET A 173 -7.89 -2.27 10.89
N LEU A 174 -8.10 -2.47 9.58
CA LEU A 174 -9.11 -1.76 8.82
C LEU A 174 -10.48 -2.44 8.87
N PRO A 175 -11.59 -1.68 8.82
CA PRO A 175 -12.90 -2.27 8.55
C PRO A 175 -12.91 -2.88 7.14
N ALA A 176 -13.73 -3.93 6.93
CA ALA A 176 -13.83 -4.56 5.62
C ALA A 176 -14.47 -3.65 4.56
N ASN A 177 -15.33 -2.75 4.98
CA ASN A 177 -16.03 -1.77 4.15
C ASN A 177 -16.52 -0.58 5.00
N ASN A 178 -17.14 0.41 4.37
CA ASN A 178 -17.60 1.63 5.02
C ASN A 178 -18.86 1.47 5.90
N GLU A 179 -19.47 0.31 5.92
CA GLU A 179 -20.64 0.00 6.77
C GLU A 179 -20.24 -0.84 8.00
N ASP A 180 -19.06 -1.45 7.98
CA ASP A 180 -18.54 -2.29 9.06
C ASP A 180 -17.68 -1.47 10.05
N GLU A 181 -17.61 -1.96 11.29
CA GLU A 181 -16.66 -1.48 12.29
C GLU A 181 -15.29 -2.15 12.08
N SER A 182 -14.23 -1.51 12.58
CA SER A 182 -12.89 -2.12 12.59
C SER A 182 -12.90 -3.42 13.37
N PRO A 183 -12.13 -4.44 12.93
CA PRO A 183 -12.01 -5.69 13.67
C PRO A 183 -11.51 -5.41 15.10
N TYR A 184 -12.11 -6.07 16.07
CA TYR A 184 -11.62 -6.05 17.43
C TYR A 184 -10.48 -7.06 17.59
N ALA A 185 -9.32 -6.59 18.03
CA ALA A 185 -8.20 -7.44 18.38
C ALA A 185 -8.27 -7.83 19.87
N GLU A 186 -8.01 -9.08 20.22
CA GLU A 186 -7.92 -9.47 21.63
C GLU A 186 -6.74 -8.76 22.30
N CYS A 187 -7.04 -7.91 23.27
CA CYS A 187 -6.02 -7.20 24.01
C CYS A 187 -5.47 -8.07 25.14
N ALA A 188 -4.23 -8.56 24.96
CA ALA A 188 -3.49 -9.28 26.00
C ALA A 188 -2.63 -8.37 26.89
N ASP A 189 -2.67 -7.05 26.68
CA ASP A 189 -1.87 -6.07 27.39
C ASP A 189 -2.46 -5.75 28.77
N ASP A 190 -1.61 -5.43 29.74
CA ASP A 190 -2.06 -4.89 31.04
C ASP A 190 -2.44 -3.42 30.87
N LEU A 191 -3.73 -3.14 30.81
CA LEU A 191 -4.26 -1.78 30.66
C LEU A 191 -3.91 -0.85 31.84
N ASN A 192 -3.42 -1.41 32.96
CA ASN A 192 -2.92 -0.64 34.09
C ASN A 192 -1.39 -0.51 34.13
N ARG A 193 -0.69 -0.94 33.07
CA ARG A 193 0.76 -0.79 33.00
C ARG A 193 1.18 0.67 33.06
N ILE A 194 2.24 0.92 33.78
CA ILE A 194 2.82 2.26 33.88
C ILE A 194 3.69 2.51 32.64
N CYS A 195 3.34 3.52 31.86
CA CYS A 195 4.19 4.00 30.76
C CYS A 195 5.31 4.88 31.35
N ALA A 196 6.42 4.26 31.75
CA ALA A 196 7.58 5.00 32.24
C ALA A 196 8.19 5.83 31.10
N ASP A 197 8.77 6.98 31.45
CA ASP A 197 9.48 7.88 30.52
C ASP A 197 8.66 8.43 29.36
N LEU A 198 7.34 8.49 29.50
CA LEU A 198 6.48 9.04 28.45
C LEU A 198 6.86 10.51 28.13
N ALA A 199 7.24 11.28 29.15
CA ALA A 199 7.68 12.66 28.96
C ALA A 199 8.95 12.80 28.12
N GLY A 200 9.84 11.80 28.14
CA GLY A 200 11.05 11.77 27.31
C GLY A 200 10.80 11.47 25.83
N THR A 201 9.61 10.98 25.47
CA THR A 201 9.26 10.63 24.09
C THR A 201 8.35 11.64 23.41
N VAL A 202 7.99 12.73 24.05
CA VAL A 202 7.07 13.75 23.49
C VAL A 202 7.62 14.37 22.20
N ALA A 203 8.94 14.46 22.04
CA ALA A 203 9.58 14.99 20.85
C ALA A 203 9.51 14.02 19.64
N ASP A 204 9.48 12.71 19.93
CA ASP A 204 9.23 11.63 18.96
C ASP A 204 7.86 11.03 19.24
N THR A 205 6.84 11.57 18.60
CA THR A 205 5.46 11.15 18.81
C THR A 205 5.17 9.76 18.23
N GLY A 206 5.94 9.27 17.26
CA GLY A 206 5.84 7.88 16.79
C GLY A 206 6.18 6.89 17.91
N LEU A 207 7.30 7.15 18.61
CA LEU A 207 7.70 6.35 19.77
C LEU A 207 6.70 6.50 20.94
N LEU A 208 6.14 7.69 21.14
CA LEU A 208 5.10 7.92 22.15
C LEU A 208 3.85 7.10 21.84
N LEU A 209 3.37 7.13 20.59
CA LEU A 209 2.21 6.36 20.15
C LEU A 209 2.43 4.86 20.32
N ALA A 210 3.61 4.36 19.93
CA ALA A 210 3.96 2.96 20.16
C ALA A 210 3.92 2.61 21.67
N LYS A 211 4.45 3.46 22.56
CA LYS A 211 4.45 3.19 24.01
C LYS A 211 3.07 3.11 24.64
N ILE A 212 2.10 3.88 24.15
CA ILE A 212 0.73 3.86 24.69
C ILE A 212 -0.14 2.80 24.04
N ALA A 213 0.23 2.32 22.84
CA ALA A 213 -0.50 1.31 22.09
C ALA A 213 -0.47 -0.07 22.75
N ASP A 214 -1.46 -0.87 22.47
CA ASP A 214 -1.48 -2.29 22.86
C ASP A 214 -0.22 -2.98 22.30
N GLN A 215 0.38 -3.84 23.12
CA GLN A 215 1.62 -4.55 22.79
C GLN A 215 2.79 -3.63 22.36
N GLN A 216 2.68 -2.32 22.63
CA GLN A 216 3.64 -1.29 22.24
C GLN A 216 3.91 -1.24 20.72
N TYR A 217 2.85 -1.46 19.92
CA TYR A 217 2.94 -1.49 18.48
C TYR A 217 2.15 -0.35 17.82
N PHE A 218 2.82 0.35 16.93
CA PHE A 218 2.26 1.40 16.09
C PHE A 218 2.65 1.15 14.63
N LEU A 219 1.68 1.01 13.74
CA LEU A 219 1.90 0.90 12.31
C LEU A 219 2.02 2.30 11.71
N GLU A 220 3.24 2.80 11.59
CA GLU A 220 3.50 4.08 10.92
C GLU A 220 3.40 3.91 9.41
N LEU A 221 2.71 4.86 8.75
CA LEU A 221 2.60 4.99 7.31
C LEU A 221 3.34 6.26 6.86
N LYS A 222 3.93 6.21 5.66
CA LYS A 222 4.72 7.32 5.08
C LYS A 222 5.88 7.77 5.97
N GLU A 223 6.53 6.82 6.64
CA GLU A 223 7.63 7.08 7.57
C GLU A 223 8.81 7.87 6.97
N ASP A 224 8.99 7.78 5.64
CA ASP A 224 10.06 8.45 4.90
C ASP A 224 9.66 9.84 4.37
N TYR A 225 8.35 10.18 4.38
CA TYR A 225 7.83 11.41 3.81
C TYR A 225 7.34 12.38 4.87
N ALA A 226 7.75 13.66 4.77
CA ALA A 226 7.36 14.70 5.72
C ALA A 226 7.55 14.21 7.18
N LYS A 227 8.77 13.84 7.50
CA LYS A 227 9.15 13.16 8.76
C LYS A 227 8.79 13.93 10.04
N ASP A 228 8.45 15.21 9.92
CA ASP A 228 7.88 16.05 10.97
C ASP A 228 6.42 15.73 11.31
N MET A 229 5.77 14.88 10.51
CA MET A 229 4.41 14.38 10.73
C MET A 229 4.42 12.85 10.87
N VAL A 230 3.66 12.35 11.83
CA VAL A 230 3.44 10.92 12.08
C VAL A 230 2.01 10.58 11.72
N THR A 231 1.82 9.57 10.88
CA THR A 231 0.50 9.05 10.52
C THR A 231 0.50 7.54 10.60
N GLY A 232 -0.58 6.94 11.08
CA GLY A 232 -0.64 5.48 11.16
C GLY A 232 -1.78 4.96 12.01
N PHE A 233 -1.69 3.70 12.36
CA PHE A 233 -2.71 2.98 13.11
C PHE A 233 -2.12 2.30 14.35
N LEU A 234 -2.90 2.23 15.41
CA LEU A 234 -2.59 1.49 16.64
C LEU A 234 -3.85 0.87 17.21
N HIS A 235 -3.67 -0.08 18.13
CA HIS A 235 -4.77 -0.58 18.94
C HIS A 235 -4.74 0.03 20.33
N LEU A 236 -5.91 0.39 20.85
CA LEU A 236 -6.14 0.73 22.25
C LEU A 236 -7.26 -0.13 22.79
N ASN A 237 -6.94 -1.03 23.70
CA ASN A 237 -7.84 -2.05 24.22
C ASN A 237 -8.54 -2.84 23.10
N GLY A 238 -7.75 -3.26 22.10
CA GLY A 238 -8.21 -4.04 20.96
C GLY A 238 -8.94 -3.26 19.87
N GLN A 239 -9.24 -1.98 20.07
CA GLN A 239 -9.88 -1.15 19.05
C GLN A 239 -8.83 -0.42 18.21
N THR A 240 -9.03 -0.42 16.90
CA THR A 240 -8.17 0.32 15.97
C THR A 240 -8.42 1.82 16.09
N VAL A 241 -7.33 2.58 16.20
CA VAL A 241 -7.34 4.05 16.25
C VAL A 241 -6.37 4.56 15.19
N GLY A 242 -6.84 5.45 14.32
CA GLY A 242 -5.99 6.24 13.44
C GLY A 242 -5.32 7.36 14.22
N ALA A 243 -4.02 7.56 14.04
CA ALA A 243 -3.26 8.60 14.70
C ALA A 243 -2.62 9.56 13.69
N VAL A 244 -2.68 10.85 14.01
CA VAL A 244 -1.96 11.92 13.30
C VAL A 244 -1.31 12.78 14.36
N ALA A 245 0.00 12.96 14.27
CA ALA A 245 0.75 13.76 15.24
C ALA A 245 1.93 14.46 14.54
N ASN A 246 2.40 15.54 15.14
CA ASN A 246 3.64 16.17 14.72
C ASN A 246 4.80 15.71 15.61
N ARG A 247 5.99 15.58 15.05
CA ARG A 247 7.24 15.31 15.81
C ARG A 247 8.35 16.28 15.40
N SER A 248 9.33 16.41 16.26
CA SER A 248 10.50 17.26 16.01
C SER A 248 11.81 16.47 16.01
N VAL A 249 11.79 15.25 16.49
CA VAL A 249 12.95 14.37 16.64
C VAL A 249 12.54 12.95 16.33
N ILE A 250 13.44 12.20 15.71
CA ILE A 250 13.38 10.73 15.59
C ILE A 250 14.53 10.16 16.41
N TYR A 251 14.23 9.20 17.29
CA TYR A 251 15.26 8.46 18.03
C TYR A 251 15.54 7.13 17.33
N ASP A 252 16.82 6.87 17.07
CA ASP A 252 17.24 5.55 16.60
C ASP A 252 17.27 4.50 17.74
N THR A 253 17.56 3.26 17.39
CA THR A 253 17.63 2.14 18.35
C THR A 253 18.75 2.32 19.39
N GLU A 254 19.73 3.18 19.15
CA GLU A 254 20.83 3.51 20.06
C GLU A 254 20.51 4.74 20.93
N GLY A 255 19.39 5.41 20.68
CA GLY A 255 18.94 6.59 21.40
C GLY A 255 19.54 7.90 20.88
N ASN A 256 20.16 7.90 19.69
CA ASN A 256 20.61 9.15 19.06
C ASN A 256 19.42 9.88 18.49
N ALA A 257 19.42 11.21 18.57
CA ALA A 257 18.35 12.08 18.11
C ALA A 257 18.69 12.67 16.75
N GLU A 258 17.80 12.48 15.78
CA GLU A 258 17.79 13.20 14.50
C GLU A 258 16.68 14.24 14.51
N ASN A 259 17.01 15.50 14.26
CA ASN A 259 15.98 16.55 14.10
C ASN A 259 15.33 16.43 12.72
N VAL A 260 14.02 16.56 12.66
CA VAL A 260 13.20 16.49 11.43
C VAL A 260 12.53 17.82 11.15
#